data_974a00e9379a5703ad6912f396930f19
#
_entry.id   974a00e9379a5703ad6912f396930f19
#
_cell.length_a   1.000
_cell.length_b   1.000
_cell.length_c   1.000
_cell.angle_alpha   90.00
_cell.angle_beta   90.00
_cell.angle_gamma   90.00
#
_symmetry.space_group_name_H-M   'P 1'
#
loop_
_entity.id
_entity.type
_entity.pdbx_description
1 polymer ?
#
loop_
_entity_poly.entity_id
_entity_poly.type
_entity_poly.pdbx_seq_one_letter_code
_entity_poly.pdbx_strand_id
1 'polypeptide(L)'
;ANGALGDTDTVEIRKKLIQNDKVEAIIILPRELFITTDISVTLWILNQNKKGGSYHGRNLRNREGEILFMDLRTWTENPVKNEGKKKVFLDDVQIQRAADIYHTWQTEGTDGMHYEVPELYRSVGIAEIEKQGWSLVPSKYIEFIDHDLNIDFDAEMSRIQAEMRDVLAREKQSQKMLEDAFRGIGYGID
;
A
#
# COMPACT_ATOMS: atom_id res chain seq x y z
N ALA A 1 -12.06 -7.33 2.13
CA ALA A 1 -12.20 -6.23 1.17
C ALA A 1 -11.90 -4.92 1.88
N ASN A 2 -11.28 -3.95 1.18
CA ASN A 2 -10.92 -2.66 1.79
C ASN A 2 -12.15 -1.84 2.22
N GLY A 3 -13.31 -2.06 1.64
CA GLY A 3 -14.57 -1.45 2.05
C GLY A 3 -14.87 -1.65 3.53
N ALA A 4 -14.67 -2.84 4.05
CA ALA A 4 -14.93 -3.14 5.46
C ALA A 4 -14.11 -2.29 6.46
N LEU A 5 -13.03 -1.62 6.00
CA LEU A 5 -12.23 -0.72 6.84
C LEU A 5 -12.93 0.62 7.14
N GLY A 6 -13.82 1.07 6.27
CA GLY A 6 -14.42 2.40 6.38
C GLY A 6 -15.93 2.48 6.14
N ASP A 7 -16.59 1.40 5.67
CA ASP A 7 -18.01 1.40 5.35
C ASP A 7 -18.89 1.69 6.57
N THR A 8 -19.95 2.42 6.35
CA THR A 8 -20.97 2.74 7.39
C THR A 8 -21.74 1.51 7.85
N ASP A 9 -22.02 0.58 6.94
CA ASP A 9 -22.81 -0.62 7.25
C ASP A 9 -22.10 -1.58 8.21
N THR A 10 -20.76 -1.55 8.26
CA THR A 10 -19.96 -2.41 9.13
C THR A 10 -19.37 -1.70 10.33
N VAL A 11 -19.69 -0.42 10.55
CA VAL A 11 -19.11 0.40 11.63
C VAL A 11 -19.33 -0.21 13.02
N GLU A 12 -20.52 -0.72 13.29
CA GLU A 12 -20.83 -1.30 14.61
C GLU A 12 -20.03 -2.58 14.89
N ILE A 13 -19.71 -3.37 13.87
CA ILE A 13 -18.89 -4.57 13.99
C ILE A 13 -17.45 -4.14 14.28
N ARG A 14 -16.90 -3.18 13.51
CA ARG A 14 -15.54 -2.64 13.73
C ARG A 14 -15.41 -2.04 15.12
N LYS A 15 -16.35 -1.19 15.53
CA LYS A 15 -16.39 -0.56 16.85
C LYS A 15 -16.33 -1.60 17.96
N LYS A 16 -17.15 -2.65 17.88
CA LYS A 16 -17.11 -3.73 18.88
C LYS A 16 -15.77 -4.45 18.90
N LEU A 17 -15.16 -4.75 17.77
CA LEU A 17 -13.85 -5.39 17.70
C LEU A 17 -12.76 -4.50 18.32
N ILE A 18 -12.77 -3.20 18.03
CA ILE A 18 -11.80 -2.23 18.53
C ILE A 18 -11.99 -2.01 20.05
N GLN A 19 -13.23 -1.77 20.50
CA GLN A 19 -13.53 -1.55 21.92
C GLN A 19 -13.23 -2.76 22.80
N ASN A 20 -13.35 -3.98 22.26
CA ASN A 20 -12.94 -5.21 22.93
C ASN A 20 -11.45 -5.53 22.72
N ASP A 21 -10.69 -4.61 22.17
CA ASP A 21 -9.25 -4.71 21.94
C ASP A 21 -8.81 -5.98 21.18
N LYS A 22 -9.60 -6.36 20.15
CA LYS A 22 -9.35 -7.56 19.35
C LYS A 22 -8.56 -7.32 18.08
N VAL A 23 -8.52 -6.09 17.59
CA VAL A 23 -7.74 -5.73 16.39
C VAL A 23 -6.31 -5.40 16.82
N GLU A 24 -5.33 -6.14 16.31
CA GLU A 24 -3.92 -5.93 16.62
C GLU A 24 -3.20 -5.17 15.49
N ALA A 25 -3.40 -5.58 14.24
CA ALA A 25 -2.84 -4.86 13.10
C ALA A 25 -3.74 -4.89 11.86
N ILE A 26 -3.61 -3.86 11.04
CA ILE A 26 -4.23 -3.73 9.73
C ILE A 26 -3.12 -3.48 8.71
N ILE A 27 -2.97 -4.40 7.75
CA ILE A 27 -1.92 -4.34 6.72
C ILE A 27 -2.59 -4.30 5.36
N ILE A 28 -2.38 -3.23 4.59
CA ILE A 28 -2.80 -3.18 3.19
C ILE A 28 -1.70 -3.75 2.31
N LEU A 29 -2.05 -4.76 1.52
CA LEU A 29 -1.16 -5.42 0.59
C LEU A 29 -1.16 -4.71 -0.78
N PRO A 30 -0.10 -4.89 -1.60
CA PRO A 30 -0.03 -4.34 -2.94
C PRO A 30 -1.21 -4.76 -3.82
N ARG A 31 -1.48 -3.94 -4.84
CA ARG A 31 -2.39 -4.34 -5.92
C ARG A 31 -1.75 -5.45 -6.75
N GLU A 32 -2.57 -6.19 -7.48
CA GLU A 32 -2.11 -7.22 -8.42
C GLU A 32 -1.34 -8.40 -7.76
N LEU A 33 -1.38 -8.50 -6.41
CA LEU A 33 -0.73 -9.58 -5.66
C LEU A 33 -1.41 -10.94 -5.87
N PHE A 34 -2.72 -10.96 -6.02
CA PHE A 34 -3.51 -12.19 -6.17
C PHE A 34 -3.87 -12.46 -7.63
N ILE A 35 -3.86 -13.74 -8.03
CA ILE A 35 -4.12 -14.14 -9.42
C ILE A 35 -5.52 -13.71 -9.89
N THR A 36 -6.52 -13.80 -9.02
CA THR A 36 -7.93 -13.59 -9.34
C THR A 36 -8.42 -12.17 -9.17
N THR A 37 -7.65 -11.28 -8.57
CA THR A 37 -8.04 -9.88 -8.33
C THR A 37 -6.89 -8.91 -8.49
N ASP A 38 -7.17 -7.75 -9.05
CA ASP A 38 -6.20 -6.67 -9.26
C ASP A 38 -6.30 -5.57 -8.18
N ILE A 39 -7.24 -5.69 -7.24
CA ILE A 39 -7.41 -4.73 -6.13
C ILE A 39 -6.49 -5.07 -4.96
N SER A 40 -6.11 -4.05 -4.20
CA SER A 40 -5.43 -4.24 -2.91
C SER A 40 -6.31 -5.02 -1.94
N VAL A 41 -5.71 -5.94 -1.21
CA VAL A 41 -6.37 -6.72 -0.16
C VAL A 41 -5.82 -6.30 1.19
N THR A 42 -6.65 -6.35 2.21
CA THR A 42 -6.26 -6.03 3.59
C THR A 42 -6.16 -7.28 4.41
N LEU A 43 -5.05 -7.41 5.11
CA LEU A 43 -4.83 -8.43 6.14
C LEU A 43 -5.23 -7.83 7.49
N TRP A 44 -6.12 -8.52 8.19
CA TRP A 44 -6.53 -8.19 9.55
C TRP A 44 -5.86 -9.17 10.50
N ILE A 45 -5.04 -8.67 11.41
CA ILE A 45 -4.48 -9.47 12.50
C ILE A 45 -5.33 -9.25 13.73
N LEU A 46 -5.99 -10.31 14.18
CA LEU A 46 -6.81 -10.31 15.38
C LEU A 46 -6.09 -11.06 16.50
N ASN A 47 -6.09 -10.49 17.71
CA ASN A 47 -5.47 -11.10 18.87
C ASN A 47 -6.41 -10.95 20.09
N GLN A 48 -6.51 -12.00 20.88
CA GLN A 48 -7.32 -12.00 22.09
C GLN A 48 -6.56 -11.53 23.32
N ASN A 49 -5.23 -11.54 23.27
CA ASN A 49 -4.37 -11.14 24.38
C ASN A 49 -3.27 -10.19 23.91
N LYS A 50 -3.43 -8.91 24.17
CA LYS A 50 -2.46 -7.86 23.86
C LYS A 50 -1.68 -7.38 25.10
N LYS A 51 -1.94 -7.98 26.28
CA LYS A 51 -1.31 -7.58 27.56
C LYS A 51 0.20 -7.78 27.62
N GLY A 52 0.73 -8.52 26.67
CA GLY A 52 2.15 -8.84 26.64
C GLY A 52 2.50 -10.10 27.43
N GLY A 53 3.77 -10.23 27.78
CA GLY A 53 4.32 -11.40 28.47
C GLY A 53 5.22 -12.25 27.55
N SER A 54 5.70 -13.37 28.07
CA SER A 54 6.58 -14.26 27.31
C SER A 54 5.78 -15.18 26.38
N TYR A 55 6.14 -15.20 25.10
CA TYR A 55 5.54 -16.07 24.11
C TYR A 55 6.59 -16.61 23.13
N HIS A 56 6.77 -17.93 23.08
CA HIS A 56 7.79 -18.60 22.25
C HIS A 56 9.20 -17.99 22.37
N GLY A 57 9.63 -17.69 23.58
CA GLY A 57 10.96 -17.12 23.86
C GLY A 57 11.11 -15.63 23.54
N ARG A 58 10.03 -14.95 23.14
CA ARG A 58 9.97 -13.49 22.93
C ARG A 58 9.24 -12.82 24.08
N ASN A 59 9.79 -11.73 24.58
CA ASN A 59 9.14 -10.87 25.54
C ASN A 59 8.32 -9.80 24.80
N LEU A 60 7.01 -9.89 24.95
CA LEU A 60 6.07 -8.99 24.29
C LEU A 60 5.65 -7.88 25.27
N ARG A 61 5.63 -6.64 24.78
CA ARG A 61 5.10 -5.51 25.55
C ARG A 61 3.58 -5.54 25.66
N ASN A 62 3.03 -4.77 26.57
CA ASN A 62 1.60 -4.47 26.58
C ASN A 62 1.27 -3.59 25.37
N ARG A 63 0.26 -4.00 24.58
CA ARG A 63 -0.24 -3.33 23.37
C ARG A 63 -1.74 -3.10 23.45
N GLU A 64 -2.31 -3.19 24.69
CA GLU A 64 -3.73 -2.89 24.89
C GLU A 64 -4.01 -1.46 24.45
N GLY A 65 -5.11 -1.27 23.73
CA GLY A 65 -5.51 0.05 23.26
C GLY A 65 -4.73 0.60 22.07
N GLU A 66 -3.86 -0.19 21.43
CA GLU A 66 -3.10 0.22 20.25
C GLU A 66 -3.41 -0.68 19.05
N ILE A 67 -3.35 -0.13 17.84
CA ILE A 67 -3.45 -0.86 16.57
C ILE A 67 -2.31 -0.42 15.66
N LEU A 68 -1.57 -1.38 15.10
CA LEU A 68 -0.55 -1.11 14.11
C LEU A 68 -1.20 -1.04 12.72
N PHE A 69 -1.00 0.07 12.02
CA PHE A 69 -1.34 0.22 10.62
C PHE A 69 -0.08 0.08 9.77
N MET A 70 -0.17 -0.66 8.66
CA MET A 70 0.93 -0.83 7.71
C MET A 70 0.40 -0.74 6.29
N ASP A 71 1.08 0.04 5.44
CA ASP A 71 0.73 0.23 4.04
C ASP A 71 1.84 -0.28 3.12
N LEU A 72 1.61 -1.40 2.48
CA LEU A 72 2.56 -2.04 1.58
C LEU A 72 2.18 -1.84 0.10
N ARG A 73 1.27 -0.92 -0.21
CA ARG A 73 0.77 -0.70 -1.58
C ARG A 73 1.86 -0.26 -2.55
N THR A 74 2.91 0.38 -2.06
CA THR A 74 4.06 0.83 -2.85
C THR A 74 5.09 -0.28 -3.12
N TRP A 75 4.96 -1.44 -2.48
CA TRP A 75 5.91 -2.56 -2.65
C TRP A 75 5.59 -3.33 -3.94
N THR A 76 5.94 -2.74 -5.07
CA THR A 76 5.62 -3.25 -6.42
C THR A 76 6.88 -3.51 -7.27
N GLU A 77 8.04 -3.63 -6.63
CA GLU A 77 9.34 -3.74 -7.29
C GLU A 77 9.53 -5.06 -8.04
N ASN A 78 8.73 -6.08 -7.69
CA ASN A 78 8.82 -7.42 -8.28
C ASN A 78 7.63 -7.71 -9.23
N PRO A 79 7.56 -7.05 -10.41
CA PRO A 79 6.51 -7.31 -11.37
C PRO A 79 6.73 -8.64 -12.10
N VAL A 80 5.67 -9.43 -12.22
CA VAL A 80 5.67 -10.67 -12.99
C VAL A 80 4.55 -10.64 -14.04
N LYS A 81 4.83 -11.12 -15.24
CA LYS A 81 3.79 -11.32 -16.27
C LYS A 81 3.22 -12.73 -16.11
N ASN A 82 1.95 -12.84 -15.80
CA ASN A 82 1.22 -14.09 -15.75
C ASN A 82 0.04 -14.02 -16.73
N GLU A 83 0.01 -14.90 -17.73
CA GLU A 83 -1.06 -14.94 -18.75
C GLU A 83 -1.35 -13.58 -19.41
N GLY A 84 -0.31 -12.77 -19.63
CA GLY A 84 -0.44 -11.43 -20.23
C GLY A 84 -0.86 -10.33 -19.27
N LYS A 85 -1.17 -10.64 -18.00
CA LYS A 85 -1.46 -9.67 -16.96
C LYS A 85 -0.21 -9.33 -16.16
N LYS A 86 -0.08 -8.05 -15.76
CA LYS A 86 0.93 -7.64 -14.79
C LYS A 86 0.51 -8.15 -13.42
N LYS A 87 1.43 -8.81 -12.73
CA LYS A 87 1.27 -9.27 -11.34
C LYS A 87 2.48 -8.83 -10.54
N VAL A 88 2.28 -8.71 -9.23
CA VAL A 88 3.31 -8.37 -8.25
C VAL A 88 3.43 -9.54 -7.29
N PHE A 89 4.62 -9.80 -6.79
CA PHE A 89 4.82 -10.72 -5.66
C PHE A 89 5.70 -10.06 -4.61
N LEU A 90 5.52 -10.46 -3.37
CA LEU A 90 6.41 -10.09 -2.28
C LEU A 90 7.50 -11.16 -2.17
N ASP A 91 8.75 -10.76 -2.30
CA ASP A 91 9.87 -11.66 -2.08
C ASP A 91 10.13 -11.91 -0.58
N ASP A 92 11.00 -12.87 -0.29
CA ASP A 92 11.31 -13.25 1.09
C ASP A 92 11.88 -12.08 1.92
N VAL A 93 12.60 -11.16 1.29
CA VAL A 93 13.18 -9.98 1.95
C VAL A 93 12.06 -9.00 2.34
N GLN A 94 11.10 -8.75 1.46
CA GLN A 94 9.95 -7.90 1.72
C GLN A 94 9.04 -8.52 2.79
N ILE A 95 8.78 -9.82 2.71
CA ILE A 95 7.99 -10.55 3.71
C ILE A 95 8.68 -10.46 5.07
N GLN A 96 10.00 -10.71 5.13
CA GLN A 96 10.76 -10.63 6.37
C GLN A 96 10.75 -9.20 6.94
N ARG A 97 10.92 -8.18 6.09
CA ARG A 97 10.82 -6.78 6.51
C ARG A 97 9.47 -6.43 7.12
N ALA A 98 8.37 -6.89 6.52
CA ALA A 98 7.03 -6.67 7.08
C ALA A 98 6.86 -7.39 8.43
N ALA A 99 7.38 -8.61 8.53
CA ALA A 99 7.37 -9.39 9.77
C ALA A 99 8.23 -8.72 10.87
N ASP A 100 9.39 -8.19 10.51
CA ASP A 100 10.29 -7.49 11.44
C ASP A 100 9.66 -6.21 11.99
N ILE A 101 8.98 -5.42 11.14
CA ILE A 101 8.20 -4.25 11.59
C ILE A 101 7.16 -4.67 12.62
N TYR A 102 6.37 -5.69 12.32
CA TYR A 102 5.33 -6.18 13.23
C TYR A 102 5.92 -6.75 14.54
N HIS A 103 6.98 -7.55 14.45
CA HIS A 103 7.63 -8.15 15.60
C HIS A 103 8.34 -7.13 16.49
N THR A 104 9.00 -6.14 15.89
CA THR A 104 9.65 -5.05 16.63
C THR A 104 8.61 -4.25 17.40
N TRP A 105 7.47 -3.91 16.78
CA TRP A 105 6.37 -3.25 17.46
C TRP A 105 5.85 -4.02 18.68
N GLN A 106 5.86 -5.35 18.61
CA GLN A 106 5.44 -6.21 19.71
C GLN A 106 6.47 -6.33 20.85
N THR A 107 7.74 -6.02 20.59
CA THR A 107 8.86 -6.32 21.50
C THR A 107 8.85 -5.38 22.72
N GLU A 108 9.17 -5.94 23.89
CA GLU A 108 9.37 -5.18 25.12
C GLU A 108 10.44 -4.10 24.93
N GLY A 109 10.17 -2.90 25.47
CA GLY A 109 11.05 -1.74 25.32
C GLY A 109 10.80 -0.88 24.06
N THR A 110 9.96 -1.31 23.14
CA THR A 110 9.54 -0.48 22.01
C THR A 110 8.49 0.54 22.45
N ASP A 111 8.72 1.81 22.13
CA ASP A 111 7.71 2.86 22.33
C ASP A 111 6.63 2.75 21.25
N GLY A 112 5.50 2.15 21.60
CA GLY A 112 4.41 1.97 20.65
C GLY A 112 3.73 3.26 20.24
N MET A 113 3.74 4.29 21.08
CA MET A 113 3.09 5.58 20.77
C MET A 113 3.83 6.38 19.71
N HIS A 114 5.15 6.15 19.55
CA HIS A 114 6.00 6.79 18.55
C HIS A 114 6.57 5.78 17.54
N TYR A 115 5.92 4.62 17.39
CA TYR A 115 6.33 3.61 16.43
C TYR A 115 5.72 3.90 15.07
N GLU A 116 6.43 4.70 14.29
CA GLU A 116 5.97 5.14 12.98
C GLU A 116 7.12 5.36 11.99
N VAL A 117 6.83 5.13 10.73
CA VAL A 117 7.62 5.56 9.58
C VAL A 117 6.64 6.12 8.56
N PRO A 118 6.80 7.37 8.11
CA PRO A 118 5.95 7.97 7.11
C PRO A 118 5.80 7.07 5.88
N GLU A 119 4.61 7.06 5.28
CA GLU A 119 4.25 6.28 4.09
C GLU A 119 4.29 4.75 4.27
N LEU A 120 4.71 4.23 5.43
CA LEU A 120 4.87 2.80 5.63
C LEU A 120 4.04 2.24 6.79
N TYR A 121 4.24 2.73 8.01
CA TYR A 121 3.49 2.24 9.16
C TYR A 121 3.36 3.27 10.26
N ARG A 122 2.32 3.08 11.08
CA ARG A 122 2.12 3.83 12.33
C ARG A 122 1.31 3.02 13.34
N SER A 123 1.73 3.07 14.60
CA SER A 123 0.95 2.59 15.73
C SER A 123 0.00 3.69 16.20
N VAL A 124 -1.26 3.36 16.42
CA VAL A 124 -2.33 4.33 16.72
C VAL A 124 -3.14 3.89 17.93
N GLY A 125 -3.36 4.80 18.87
CA GLY A 125 -4.21 4.55 20.02
C GLY A 125 -5.70 4.57 19.70
N ILE A 126 -6.50 3.81 20.44
CA ILE A 126 -7.96 3.71 20.22
C ILE A 126 -8.66 5.07 20.28
N ALA A 127 -8.18 6.00 21.12
CA ALA A 127 -8.77 7.34 21.23
C ALA A 127 -8.68 8.15 19.92
N GLU A 128 -7.63 7.96 19.12
CA GLU A 128 -7.50 8.58 17.81
C GLU A 128 -8.43 7.92 16.80
N ILE A 129 -8.55 6.58 16.86
CA ILE A 129 -9.46 5.80 16.00
C ILE A 129 -10.93 6.18 16.25
N GLU A 130 -11.30 6.41 17.49
CA GLU A 130 -12.63 6.90 17.84
C GLU A 130 -12.93 8.27 17.22
N LYS A 131 -11.99 9.21 17.30
CA LYS A 131 -12.10 10.54 16.68
C LYS A 131 -12.27 10.45 15.15
N GLN A 132 -11.73 9.41 14.53
CA GLN A 132 -11.87 9.14 13.10
C GLN A 132 -13.10 8.29 12.74
N GLY A 133 -14.09 8.20 13.65
CA GLY A 133 -15.34 7.48 13.42
C GLY A 133 -15.18 5.97 13.32
N TRP A 134 -14.26 5.39 14.09
CA TRP A 134 -13.95 3.95 14.11
C TRP A 134 -13.49 3.40 12.75
N SER A 135 -12.94 4.27 11.91
CA SER A 135 -12.34 3.88 10.64
C SER A 135 -11.03 3.13 10.87
N LEU A 136 -10.78 2.07 10.09
CA LEU A 136 -9.52 1.34 10.08
C LEU A 136 -8.76 1.54 8.75
N VAL A 137 -9.06 2.62 8.04
CA VAL A 137 -8.38 2.98 6.78
C VAL A 137 -7.00 3.56 7.09
N PRO A 138 -5.88 2.89 6.72
CA PRO A 138 -4.52 3.32 7.09
C PRO A 138 -4.15 4.73 6.63
N SER A 139 -4.64 5.18 5.48
CA SER A 139 -4.36 6.53 4.97
C SER A 139 -4.92 7.68 5.83
N LYS A 140 -5.71 7.39 6.86
CA LYS A 140 -6.14 8.37 7.86
C LYS A 140 -5.13 8.55 9.00
N TYR A 141 -4.17 7.66 9.11
CA TYR A 141 -3.24 7.59 10.26
C TYR A 141 -1.78 7.66 9.83
N ILE A 142 -1.42 7.02 8.72
CA ILE A 142 -0.06 7.06 8.18
C ILE A 142 0.13 8.38 7.47
N GLU A 143 1.16 9.13 7.83
CA GLU A 143 1.53 10.38 7.19
C GLU A 143 2.07 10.10 5.78
N PHE A 144 1.57 10.82 4.79
CA PHE A 144 2.09 10.80 3.43
C PHE A 144 2.91 12.06 3.20
N ILE A 145 4.13 11.88 2.70
CA ILE A 145 5.03 12.97 2.37
C ILE A 145 4.65 13.49 0.98
N ASP A 146 4.46 14.79 0.89
CA ASP A 146 4.30 15.43 -0.43
C ASP A 146 5.67 15.56 -1.09
N HIS A 147 5.98 14.59 -1.95
CA HIS A 147 7.25 14.56 -2.70
C HIS A 147 7.32 15.64 -3.77
N ASP A 148 6.18 16.26 -4.14
CA ASP A 148 6.12 17.30 -5.18
C ASP A 148 6.66 18.65 -4.68
N LEU A 149 6.72 18.86 -3.35
CA LEU A 149 7.24 20.10 -2.76
C LEU A 149 8.74 20.37 -3.05
N ASN A 150 9.49 19.34 -3.43
CA ASN A 150 10.92 19.46 -3.74
C ASN A 150 11.22 19.33 -5.25
N ILE A 151 10.22 19.26 -6.10
CA ILE A 151 10.39 19.19 -7.54
C ILE A 151 10.56 20.61 -8.08
N ASP A 152 11.68 20.88 -8.78
CA ASP A 152 11.79 22.05 -9.64
C ASP A 152 10.81 21.89 -10.80
N PHE A 153 9.67 22.58 -10.68
CA PHE A 153 8.57 22.51 -11.63
C PHE A 153 9.02 22.85 -13.06
N ASP A 154 9.88 23.85 -13.23
CA ASP A 154 10.34 24.27 -14.56
C ASP A 154 11.27 23.24 -15.19
N ALA A 155 12.16 22.64 -14.40
CA ALA A 155 13.03 21.57 -14.85
C ALA A 155 12.23 20.31 -15.23
N GLU A 156 11.26 19.91 -14.39
CA GLU A 156 10.43 18.73 -14.64
C GLU A 156 9.50 18.94 -15.84
N MET A 157 8.89 20.14 -16.01
CA MET A 157 8.09 20.48 -17.19
C MET A 157 8.93 20.46 -18.47
N SER A 158 10.18 20.91 -18.40
CA SER A 158 11.10 20.86 -19.54
C SER A 158 11.43 19.43 -19.94
N ARG A 159 11.64 18.54 -18.95
CA ARG A 159 11.86 17.11 -19.16
C ARG A 159 10.64 16.46 -19.82
N ILE A 160 9.44 16.68 -19.26
CA ILE A 160 8.18 16.13 -19.80
C ILE A 160 7.95 16.60 -21.24
N GLN A 161 8.18 17.89 -21.54
CA GLN A 161 8.05 18.41 -22.88
C GLN A 161 9.02 17.77 -23.88
N ALA A 162 10.25 17.49 -23.46
CA ALA A 162 11.23 16.80 -24.29
C ALA A 162 10.80 15.36 -24.60
N GLU A 163 10.37 14.62 -23.59
CA GLU A 163 9.86 13.25 -23.72
C GLU A 163 8.61 13.21 -24.64
N MET A 164 7.70 14.16 -24.47
CA MET A 164 6.50 14.24 -25.30
C MET A 164 6.82 14.50 -26.77
N ARG A 165 7.80 15.39 -27.04
CA ARG A 165 8.27 15.63 -28.43
C ARG A 165 8.84 14.37 -29.06
N ASP A 166 9.60 13.59 -28.30
CA ASP A 166 10.18 12.34 -28.78
C ASP A 166 9.10 11.26 -29.06
N VAL A 167 8.11 11.15 -28.19
CA VAL A 167 6.97 10.25 -28.39
C VAL A 167 6.18 10.65 -29.66
N LEU A 168 5.86 11.92 -29.82
CA LEU A 168 5.15 12.43 -31.00
C LEU A 168 5.96 12.25 -32.30
N ALA A 169 7.29 12.36 -32.24
CA ALA A 169 8.15 12.10 -33.40
C ALA A 169 8.12 10.62 -33.78
N ARG A 170 8.17 9.73 -32.82
CA ARG A 170 8.06 8.27 -33.03
C ARG A 170 6.68 7.86 -33.55
N GLU A 171 5.61 8.50 -33.05
CA GLU A 171 4.25 8.29 -33.55
C GLU A 171 4.16 8.63 -35.04
N LYS A 172 4.61 9.82 -35.46
CA LYS A 172 4.62 10.23 -36.87
C LYS A 172 5.44 9.29 -37.74
N GLN A 173 6.58 8.82 -37.26
CA GLN A 173 7.41 7.87 -37.98
C GLN A 173 6.68 6.53 -38.14
N SER A 174 6.04 6.03 -37.09
CA SER A 174 5.26 4.78 -37.12
C SER A 174 4.07 4.88 -38.07
N GLN A 175 3.37 6.02 -38.04
CA GLN A 175 2.26 6.30 -38.96
C GLN A 175 2.73 6.27 -40.40
N LYS A 176 3.83 6.97 -40.71
CA LYS A 176 4.40 6.97 -42.07
C LYS A 176 4.83 5.58 -42.52
N MET A 177 5.47 4.80 -41.65
CA MET A 177 5.85 3.41 -41.97
C MET A 177 4.62 2.55 -42.27
N LEU A 178 3.54 2.75 -41.54
CA LEU A 178 2.27 2.05 -41.77
C LEU A 178 1.66 2.44 -43.12
N GLU A 179 1.60 3.74 -43.45
CA GLU A 179 1.12 4.25 -44.73
C GLU A 179 1.94 3.71 -45.90
N ASP A 180 3.28 3.71 -45.79
CA ASP A 180 4.18 3.16 -46.80
C ASP A 180 4.00 1.65 -46.99
N ALA A 181 3.77 0.91 -45.90
CA ALA A 181 3.50 -0.52 -45.95
C ALA A 181 2.17 -0.82 -46.67
N PHE A 182 1.11 -0.07 -46.38
CA PHE A 182 -0.19 -0.22 -47.07
C PHE A 182 -0.10 0.12 -48.56
N ARG A 183 0.65 1.18 -48.92
CA ARG A 183 0.91 1.49 -50.34
C ARG A 183 1.67 0.38 -51.03
N GLY A 184 2.63 -0.26 -50.35
CA GLY A 184 3.43 -1.35 -50.92
C GLY A 184 2.61 -2.59 -51.29
N ILE A 185 1.46 -2.81 -50.64
CA ILE A 185 0.54 -3.90 -50.93
C ILE A 185 -0.68 -3.47 -51.77
N GLY A 186 -0.67 -2.23 -52.31
CA GLY A 186 -1.71 -1.73 -53.22
C GLY A 186 -2.96 -1.14 -52.54
N TYR A 187 -2.91 -0.89 -51.22
CA TYR A 187 -3.99 -0.22 -50.48
C TYR A 187 -3.50 1.15 -50.01
N GLY A 188 -4.08 2.24 -50.51
CA GLY A 188 -3.88 3.58 -49.97
C GLY A 188 -4.79 3.81 -48.77
N ILE A 189 -4.26 4.44 -47.73
CA ILE A 189 -5.06 5.03 -46.66
C ILE A 189 -5.16 6.52 -47.01
N ASP A 190 -6.31 6.96 -47.50
CA ASP A 190 -6.61 8.37 -47.76
C ASP A 190 -7.11 9.07 -46.50
#